data_701513e34d888f71348a6ba05a7158ee
#
_entry.id   701513e34d888f71348a6ba05a7158ee
#
_cell.length_a   1.000
_cell.length_b   1.000
_cell.length_c   1.000
_cell.angle_alpha   90.00
_cell.angle_beta   90.00
_cell.angle_gamma   90.00
#
_symmetry.space_group_name_H-M   'P 1'
#
loop_
_entity.id
_entity.type
_entity.pdbx_description
1 polymer ?
#
loop_
_entity_poly.entity_id
_entity_poly.type
_entity_poly.pdbx_seq_one_letter_code
_entity_poly.pdbx_strand_id
1 'polypeptide(L)'
;MTSTNPLPTKIGIIIFPGFQLLDYAGPLDALNILSATHTLRLYTIASTLSPVPTQNAVQTSQGSTFSQSILPTHTFATAPKDLDVLILPGGLGSRSGEGNDAYMRPQVEYLKGLDLSGKGSVKFVLTVCTGSEILARTGVLDGRRATTNKKAFNEVKAWHPQVNWVAKARWVVDGNIWTSSGISAGMDLAFAWIAEVFGEETAQFIADRSEYERNVESGNDRYAERWGAV
;
A
#
# COMPACT_ATOMS: atom_id res chain seq x y z
N MET A 1 20.12 17.94 -8.02
CA MET A 1 21.19 16.91 -7.90
C MET A 1 20.56 15.59 -8.29
N THR A 2 20.91 15.03 -9.44
CA THR A 2 20.38 13.74 -9.89
C THR A 2 20.93 12.65 -8.97
N SER A 3 20.05 11.96 -8.26
CA SER A 3 20.41 10.79 -7.45
C SER A 3 21.19 9.79 -8.33
N THR A 4 22.39 9.41 -7.89
CA THR A 4 23.23 8.41 -8.59
C THR A 4 22.75 6.97 -8.37
N ASN A 5 21.68 6.76 -7.63
CA ASN A 5 21.12 5.44 -7.42
C ASN A 5 20.30 4.99 -8.64
N PRO A 6 20.44 3.73 -9.06
CA PRO A 6 19.63 3.20 -10.16
C PRO A 6 18.14 3.27 -9.81
N LEU A 7 17.32 3.59 -10.82
CA LEU A 7 15.86 3.64 -10.68
C LEU A 7 15.29 2.27 -10.27
N PRO A 8 14.23 2.23 -9.45
CA PRO A 8 13.56 1.00 -9.07
C PRO A 8 12.98 0.27 -10.29
N THR A 9 13.14 -1.04 -10.33
CA THR A 9 12.63 -1.89 -11.43
C THR A 9 11.77 -3.05 -10.95
N LYS A 10 11.95 -3.52 -9.71
CA LYS A 10 11.27 -4.69 -9.15
C LYS A 10 10.21 -4.24 -8.14
N ILE A 11 8.96 -4.34 -8.54
CA ILE A 11 7.81 -3.90 -7.74
C ILE A 11 7.07 -5.13 -7.21
N GLY A 12 7.07 -5.33 -5.89
CA GLY A 12 6.25 -6.34 -5.23
C GLY A 12 4.95 -5.75 -4.69
N ILE A 13 3.85 -6.46 -4.82
CA ILE A 13 2.59 -6.12 -4.16
C ILE A 13 2.03 -7.35 -3.46
N ILE A 14 1.69 -7.21 -2.18
CA ILE A 14 1.13 -8.30 -1.37
C ILE A 14 -0.39 -8.20 -1.40
N ILE A 15 -1.06 -9.31 -1.75
CA ILE A 15 -2.52 -9.40 -1.73
C ILE A 15 -2.98 -10.55 -0.83
N PHE A 16 -4.19 -10.43 -0.32
CA PHE A 16 -4.85 -11.36 0.59
C PHE A 16 -6.36 -11.32 0.37
N PRO A 17 -7.14 -12.39 0.65
CA PRO A 17 -8.59 -12.36 0.50
C PRO A 17 -9.25 -11.19 1.25
N GLY A 18 -10.13 -10.47 0.57
CA GLY A 18 -10.77 -9.27 1.11
C GLY A 18 -9.92 -8.00 1.03
N PHE A 19 -8.85 -7.98 0.22
CA PHE A 19 -8.13 -6.75 -0.08
C PHE A 19 -9.03 -5.75 -0.84
N GLN A 20 -8.77 -4.47 -0.68
CA GLN A 20 -9.50 -3.41 -1.42
C GLN A 20 -8.96 -3.29 -2.85
N LEU A 21 -9.81 -3.54 -3.85
CA LEU A 21 -9.37 -3.60 -5.25
C LEU A 21 -8.65 -2.33 -5.72
N LEU A 22 -9.17 -1.14 -5.40
CA LEU A 22 -8.56 0.10 -5.86
C LEU A 22 -7.22 0.41 -5.15
N ASP A 23 -7.00 -0.12 -3.94
CA ASP A 23 -5.70 -0.02 -3.26
C ASP A 23 -4.60 -0.77 -4.04
N TYR A 24 -5.00 -1.82 -4.78
CA TYR A 24 -4.16 -2.59 -5.67
C TYR A 24 -4.09 -1.95 -7.06
N ALA A 25 -5.25 -1.75 -7.71
CA ALA A 25 -5.33 -1.38 -9.11
C ALA A 25 -4.90 0.07 -9.35
N GLY A 26 -5.25 1.00 -8.44
CA GLY A 26 -4.96 2.42 -8.63
C GLY A 26 -3.47 2.74 -8.75
N PRO A 27 -2.63 2.36 -7.76
CA PRO A 27 -1.18 2.53 -7.88
C PRO A 27 -0.58 1.77 -9.06
N LEU A 28 -1.04 0.53 -9.30
CA LEU A 28 -0.49 -0.28 -10.40
C LEU A 28 -0.84 0.25 -11.78
N ASP A 29 -1.98 0.91 -11.96
CA ASP A 29 -2.34 1.47 -13.27
C ASP A 29 -1.42 2.64 -13.64
N ALA A 30 -1.09 3.51 -12.68
CA ALA A 30 -0.08 4.54 -12.88
C ALA A 30 1.30 3.93 -13.24
N LEU A 31 1.69 2.84 -12.57
CA LEU A 31 2.93 2.11 -12.86
C LEU A 31 2.88 1.36 -14.21
N ASN A 32 1.73 0.87 -14.64
CA ASN A 32 1.54 0.29 -15.97
C ASN A 32 1.85 1.33 -17.07
N ILE A 33 1.34 2.55 -16.92
CA ILE A 33 1.62 3.64 -17.87
C ILE A 33 3.12 4.00 -17.84
N LEU A 34 3.71 4.11 -16.65
CA LEU A 34 5.15 4.34 -16.47
C LEU A 34 5.98 3.26 -17.16
N SER A 35 5.54 2.01 -17.14
CA SER A 35 6.26 0.88 -17.72
C SER A 35 6.41 0.94 -19.25
N ALA A 36 5.68 1.80 -19.92
CA ALA A 36 5.83 2.05 -21.35
C ALA A 36 7.18 2.75 -21.69
N THR A 37 7.78 3.44 -20.73
CA THR A 37 9.04 4.18 -20.91
C THR A 37 10.15 3.72 -19.96
N HIS A 38 9.81 2.99 -18.89
CA HIS A 38 10.74 2.51 -17.88
C HIS A 38 10.57 1.00 -17.68
N THR A 39 11.66 0.26 -17.60
CA THR A 39 11.61 -1.19 -17.38
C THR A 39 11.15 -1.50 -15.96
N LEU A 40 9.92 -1.96 -15.79
CA LEU A 40 9.35 -2.40 -14.52
C LEU A 40 8.99 -3.88 -14.58
N ARG A 41 9.10 -4.57 -13.44
CA ARG A 41 8.71 -5.97 -13.25
C ARG A 41 7.79 -6.04 -12.05
N LEU A 42 6.56 -6.56 -12.24
CA LEU A 42 5.57 -6.74 -11.19
C LEU A 42 5.63 -8.15 -10.62
N TYR A 43 5.61 -8.24 -9.29
CA TYR A 43 5.49 -9.46 -8.52
C TYR A 43 4.24 -9.35 -7.64
N THR A 44 3.16 -10.01 -8.04
CA THR A 44 1.94 -10.12 -7.22
C THR A 44 2.10 -11.31 -6.30
N ILE A 45 2.16 -11.04 -4.99
CA ILE A 45 2.60 -12.00 -3.97
C ILE A 45 1.44 -12.32 -3.03
N ALA A 46 1.20 -13.61 -2.78
CA ALA A 46 0.18 -14.07 -1.85
C ALA A 46 0.62 -15.34 -1.10
N SER A 47 -0.22 -15.86 -0.21
CA SER A 47 0.07 -17.11 0.51
C SER A 47 0.11 -18.34 -0.42
N THR A 48 -0.68 -18.32 -1.48
CA THR A 48 -0.77 -19.39 -2.51
C THR A 48 -0.82 -18.77 -3.91
N LEU A 49 -0.74 -19.58 -4.95
CA LEU A 49 -0.94 -19.18 -6.35
C LEU A 49 -2.41 -19.24 -6.80
N SER A 50 -3.34 -19.60 -5.91
CA SER A 50 -4.77 -19.55 -6.22
C SER A 50 -5.26 -18.11 -6.38
N PRO A 51 -6.28 -17.85 -7.21
CA PRO A 51 -6.88 -16.53 -7.33
C PRO A 51 -7.31 -15.97 -5.98
N VAL A 52 -6.92 -14.74 -5.69
CA VAL A 52 -7.22 -14.06 -4.42
C VAL A 52 -8.43 -13.15 -4.60
N PRO A 53 -9.56 -13.42 -3.92
CA PRO A 53 -10.79 -12.65 -4.08
C PRO A 53 -10.75 -11.33 -3.29
N THR A 54 -11.45 -10.33 -3.82
CA THR A 54 -11.74 -9.08 -3.08
C THR A 54 -12.90 -9.24 -2.10
N GLN A 55 -13.64 -10.37 -2.17
CA GLN A 55 -14.75 -10.67 -1.27
C GLN A 55 -14.28 -10.76 0.17
N ASN A 56 -15.00 -10.09 1.06
CA ASN A 56 -14.74 -10.09 2.50
C ASN A 56 -15.91 -10.68 3.29
N ALA A 57 -15.71 -10.90 4.58
CA ALA A 57 -16.70 -11.52 5.46
C ALA A 57 -18.03 -10.73 5.53
N VAL A 58 -18.00 -9.40 5.44
CA VAL A 58 -19.22 -8.57 5.45
C VAL A 58 -20.05 -8.82 4.20
N GLN A 59 -19.44 -8.86 3.02
CA GLN A 59 -20.15 -9.20 1.79
C GLN A 59 -20.72 -10.60 1.84
N THR A 60 -19.96 -11.56 2.33
CA THR A 60 -20.41 -12.95 2.49
C THR A 60 -21.61 -13.06 3.42
N SER A 61 -21.60 -12.36 4.55
CA SER A 61 -22.72 -12.35 5.51
C SER A 61 -23.99 -11.74 4.93
N GLN A 62 -23.86 -10.84 3.93
CA GLN A 62 -25.00 -10.27 3.19
C GLN A 62 -25.46 -11.14 2.00
N GLY A 63 -24.83 -12.28 1.77
CA GLY A 63 -25.10 -13.13 0.60
C GLY A 63 -24.61 -12.52 -0.73
N SER A 64 -23.77 -11.48 -0.69
CA SER A 64 -23.23 -10.87 -1.90
C SER A 64 -22.12 -11.72 -2.52
N THR A 65 -22.19 -11.92 -3.83
CA THR A 65 -21.16 -12.59 -4.64
C THR A 65 -20.40 -11.61 -5.53
N PHE A 66 -20.60 -10.30 -5.34
CA PHE A 66 -19.92 -9.26 -6.11
C PHE A 66 -18.44 -9.16 -5.70
N SER A 67 -17.59 -9.83 -6.46
CA SER A 67 -16.16 -9.96 -6.16
C SER A 67 -15.35 -10.10 -7.45
N GLN A 68 -14.13 -9.60 -7.43
CA GLN A 68 -13.09 -9.86 -8.43
C GLN A 68 -12.01 -10.72 -7.80
N SER A 69 -11.24 -11.42 -8.63
CA SER A 69 -10.09 -12.19 -8.16
C SER A 69 -8.84 -11.85 -8.95
N ILE A 70 -7.73 -11.70 -8.25
CA ILE A 70 -6.41 -11.45 -8.85
C ILE A 70 -5.57 -12.72 -8.72
N LEU A 71 -4.92 -13.13 -9.81
CA LEU A 71 -4.02 -14.27 -9.83
C LEU A 71 -2.62 -13.83 -9.36
N PRO A 72 -2.09 -14.38 -8.25
CA PRO A 72 -0.72 -14.13 -7.84
C PRO A 72 0.29 -14.72 -8.82
N THR A 73 1.47 -14.08 -8.92
CA THR A 73 2.60 -14.59 -9.69
C THR A 73 3.59 -15.38 -8.80
N HIS A 74 3.59 -15.09 -7.50
CA HIS A 74 4.51 -15.66 -6.52
C HIS A 74 3.82 -15.93 -5.18
N THR A 75 4.33 -16.93 -4.47
CA THR A 75 4.03 -17.13 -3.04
C THR A 75 5.07 -16.40 -2.20
N PHE A 76 4.85 -16.28 -0.87
CA PHE A 76 5.86 -15.76 0.06
C PHE A 76 7.18 -16.55 0.03
N ALA A 77 7.12 -17.85 -0.30
CA ALA A 77 8.30 -18.70 -0.40
C ALA A 77 9.09 -18.50 -1.70
N THR A 78 8.41 -18.09 -2.80
CA THR A 78 9.02 -17.97 -4.13
C THR A 78 9.25 -16.52 -4.56
N ALA A 79 8.72 -15.55 -3.81
CA ALA A 79 8.90 -14.12 -4.09
C ALA A 79 10.38 -13.72 -3.97
N PRO A 80 10.89 -12.88 -4.88
CA PRO A 80 12.25 -12.38 -4.78
C PRO A 80 12.42 -11.55 -3.50
N LYS A 81 13.57 -11.71 -2.84
CA LYS A 81 13.91 -10.93 -1.65
C LYS A 81 14.58 -9.60 -1.97
N ASP A 82 14.94 -9.39 -3.22
CA ASP A 82 15.60 -8.20 -3.74
C ASP A 82 14.65 -7.27 -4.51
N LEU A 83 13.44 -7.10 -3.96
CA LEU A 83 12.47 -6.12 -4.45
C LEU A 83 12.98 -4.70 -4.20
N ASP A 84 12.80 -3.80 -5.18
CA ASP A 84 13.10 -2.38 -4.98
C ASP A 84 11.97 -1.64 -4.25
N VAL A 85 10.73 -2.00 -4.58
CA VAL A 85 9.52 -1.37 -4.01
C VAL A 85 8.57 -2.46 -3.53
N LEU A 86 7.98 -2.23 -2.37
CA LEU A 86 6.92 -3.08 -1.83
C LEU A 86 5.65 -2.27 -1.62
N ILE A 87 4.54 -2.73 -2.19
CA ILE A 87 3.22 -2.11 -2.05
C ILE A 87 2.33 -2.99 -1.18
N LEU A 88 1.65 -2.38 -0.20
CA LEU A 88 0.73 -3.05 0.71
C LEU A 88 -0.66 -2.40 0.60
N PRO A 89 -1.62 -3.00 -0.10
CA PRO A 89 -3.02 -2.58 -0.09
C PRO A 89 -3.64 -2.87 1.27
N GLY A 90 -4.68 -2.14 1.62
CA GLY A 90 -5.54 -2.46 2.74
C GLY A 90 -6.77 -3.27 2.31
N GLY A 91 -7.75 -3.31 3.17
CA GLY A 91 -9.02 -3.98 2.93
C GLY A 91 -9.64 -4.56 4.20
N LEU A 92 -10.90 -4.93 4.13
CA LEU A 92 -11.58 -5.54 5.27
C LEU A 92 -11.02 -6.94 5.62
N GLY A 93 -10.36 -7.61 4.67
CA GLY A 93 -9.71 -8.89 4.90
C GLY A 93 -8.58 -8.84 5.93
N SER A 94 -7.89 -7.70 6.08
CA SER A 94 -6.86 -7.53 7.11
C SER A 94 -7.45 -7.31 8.51
N ARG A 95 -8.76 -6.98 8.61
CA ARG A 95 -9.43 -6.53 9.83
C ARG A 95 -10.49 -7.50 10.37
N SER A 96 -10.61 -8.69 9.82
CA SER A 96 -11.67 -9.63 10.14
C SER A 96 -11.42 -10.40 11.45
N GLY A 97 -12.12 -9.99 12.52
CA GLY A 97 -12.50 -10.77 13.70
C GLY A 97 -11.42 -11.18 14.70
N GLU A 98 -11.83 -11.81 15.79
CA GLU A 98 -10.97 -12.55 16.71
C GLU A 98 -10.19 -13.63 15.95
N GLY A 99 -8.86 -13.61 16.01
CA GLY A 99 -8.00 -14.51 15.23
C GLY A 99 -7.39 -13.89 13.98
N ASN A 100 -7.63 -12.62 13.72
CA ASN A 100 -7.02 -11.88 12.61
C ASN A 100 -5.49 -11.95 12.61
N ASP A 101 -4.86 -12.01 13.77
CA ASP A 101 -3.40 -12.19 13.86
C ASP A 101 -2.95 -13.51 13.25
N ALA A 102 -3.71 -14.58 13.43
CA ALA A 102 -3.41 -15.88 12.82
C ALA A 102 -3.57 -15.84 11.29
N TYR A 103 -4.60 -15.14 10.80
CA TYR A 103 -4.87 -15.01 9.38
C TYR A 103 -3.82 -14.13 8.66
N MET A 104 -3.40 -13.02 9.27
CA MET A 104 -2.39 -12.12 8.70
C MET A 104 -0.95 -12.53 9.02
N ARG A 105 -0.75 -13.58 9.84
CA ARG A 105 0.60 -14.03 10.23
C ARG A 105 1.51 -14.32 9.05
N PRO A 106 1.09 -15.02 7.98
CA PRO A 106 1.98 -15.30 6.85
C PRO A 106 2.51 -14.01 6.17
N GLN A 107 1.66 -12.99 6.04
CA GLN A 107 2.02 -11.69 5.48
C GLN A 107 3.02 -10.96 6.37
N VAL A 108 2.73 -10.91 7.68
CA VAL A 108 3.58 -10.25 8.68
C VAL A 108 4.94 -10.93 8.78
N GLU A 109 5.00 -12.26 8.80
CA GLU A 109 6.27 -13.02 8.85
C GLU A 109 7.09 -12.82 7.58
N TYR A 110 6.45 -12.78 6.41
CA TYR A 110 7.14 -12.44 5.17
C TYR A 110 7.75 -11.04 5.23
N LEU A 111 6.98 -10.04 5.68
CA LEU A 111 7.45 -8.65 5.85
C LEU A 111 8.62 -8.55 6.83
N LYS A 112 8.56 -9.24 7.97
CA LYS A 112 9.66 -9.30 8.95
C LYS A 112 10.93 -9.94 8.40
N GLY A 113 10.80 -10.82 7.39
CA GLY A 113 11.92 -11.43 6.70
C GLY A 113 12.60 -10.55 5.65
N LEU A 114 12.09 -9.34 5.38
CA LEU A 114 12.67 -8.38 4.45
C LEU A 114 13.41 -7.27 5.19
N ASP A 115 14.47 -6.74 4.58
CA ASP A 115 15.08 -5.50 5.05
C ASP A 115 14.30 -4.29 4.52
N LEU A 116 13.41 -3.76 5.37
CA LEU A 116 12.55 -2.61 5.08
C LEU A 116 13.17 -1.28 5.53
N SER A 117 14.45 -1.26 5.89
CA SER A 117 15.15 -0.06 6.38
C SER A 117 15.41 1.00 5.30
N GLY A 118 15.22 0.66 4.03
CA GLY A 118 15.60 1.48 2.88
C GLY A 118 17.10 1.43 2.54
N LYS A 119 17.90 0.75 3.34
CA LYS A 119 19.35 0.54 3.11
C LYS A 119 19.64 -0.82 2.46
N GLY A 120 18.68 -1.75 2.56
CA GLY A 120 18.74 -3.06 1.95
C GLY A 120 18.19 -3.10 0.52
N SER A 121 17.65 -4.25 0.14
CA SER A 121 17.05 -4.44 -1.19
C SER A 121 15.77 -3.62 -1.35
N VAL A 122 14.88 -3.61 -0.35
CA VAL A 122 13.63 -2.84 -0.40
C VAL A 122 13.92 -1.37 -0.12
N LYS A 123 13.97 -0.59 -1.20
CA LYS A 123 14.28 0.85 -1.16
C LYS A 123 13.06 1.68 -0.74
N PHE A 124 11.85 1.24 -1.12
CA PHE A 124 10.60 1.95 -0.80
C PHE A 124 9.52 0.98 -0.35
N VAL A 125 8.77 1.38 0.67
CA VAL A 125 7.56 0.70 1.12
C VAL A 125 6.39 1.67 0.99
N LEU A 126 5.39 1.32 0.18
CA LEU A 126 4.17 2.09 -0.05
C LEU A 126 2.98 1.35 0.56
N THR A 127 2.23 1.98 1.42
CA THR A 127 1.00 1.39 1.96
C THR A 127 -0.22 2.22 1.61
N VAL A 128 -1.28 1.55 1.22
CA VAL A 128 -2.56 2.21 0.94
C VAL A 128 -3.58 1.81 1.99
N CYS A 129 -4.38 2.78 2.47
CA CYS A 129 -5.50 2.49 3.36
C CYS A 129 -5.00 1.79 4.65
N THR A 130 -5.63 0.66 5.02
CA THR A 130 -5.21 -0.16 6.17
C THR A 130 -3.99 -1.06 5.88
N GLY A 131 -3.33 -0.93 4.74
CA GLY A 131 -2.03 -1.55 4.49
C GLY A 131 -0.95 -1.08 5.47
N SER A 132 -1.06 0.16 5.97
CA SER A 132 -0.20 0.67 7.04
C SER A 132 -0.39 -0.06 8.38
N GLU A 133 -1.58 -0.56 8.66
CA GLU A 133 -1.86 -1.37 9.85
C GLU A 133 -1.13 -2.72 9.76
N ILE A 134 -1.16 -3.36 8.57
CA ILE A 134 -0.41 -4.62 8.34
C ILE A 134 1.10 -4.38 8.56
N LEU A 135 1.61 -3.25 8.05
CA LEU A 135 3.01 -2.88 8.24
C LEU A 135 3.35 -2.59 9.71
N ALA A 136 2.43 -1.93 10.46
CA ALA A 136 2.62 -1.63 11.87
C ALA A 136 2.79 -2.89 12.75
N ARG A 137 2.15 -4.01 12.39
CA ARG A 137 2.33 -5.31 13.08
C ARG A 137 3.75 -5.85 13.05
N THR A 138 4.59 -5.35 12.13
CA THR A 138 6.00 -5.75 12.07
C THR A 138 6.88 -4.99 13.05
N GLY A 139 6.41 -3.89 13.63
CA GLY A 139 7.17 -2.96 14.46
C GLY A 139 7.98 -1.93 13.66
N VAL A 140 8.02 -2.02 12.32
CA VAL A 140 8.83 -1.12 11.48
C VAL A 140 8.34 0.33 11.49
N LEU A 141 7.07 0.57 11.88
CA LEU A 141 6.49 1.91 12.03
C LEU A 141 6.67 2.51 13.43
N ASP A 142 7.23 1.78 14.41
CA ASP A 142 7.39 2.27 15.77
C ASP A 142 8.24 3.55 15.80
N GLY A 143 7.70 4.60 16.42
CA GLY A 143 8.30 5.93 16.47
C GLY A 143 8.27 6.73 15.16
N ARG A 144 7.81 6.15 14.05
CA ARG A 144 7.70 6.82 12.75
C ARG A 144 6.36 7.52 12.57
N ARG A 145 6.34 8.51 11.70
CA ARG A 145 5.12 9.17 11.24
C ARG A 145 4.43 8.30 10.18
N ALA A 146 3.13 8.10 10.32
CA ALA A 146 2.34 7.35 9.35
C ALA A 146 0.89 7.86 9.31
N THR A 147 0.16 7.49 8.27
CA THR A 147 -1.29 7.65 8.20
C THR A 147 -1.96 6.36 7.74
N THR A 148 -3.29 6.31 7.89
CA THR A 148 -4.11 5.15 7.52
C THR A 148 -5.47 5.61 7.02
N ASN A 149 -6.33 4.66 6.65
CA ASN A 149 -7.73 4.92 6.28
C ASN A 149 -8.45 5.71 7.38
N LYS A 150 -9.12 6.82 7.04
CA LYS A 150 -9.71 7.73 8.04
C LYS A 150 -10.88 7.11 8.79
N LYS A 151 -11.68 6.25 8.16
CA LYS A 151 -12.75 5.52 8.84
C LYS A 151 -12.22 4.54 9.89
N ALA A 152 -11.05 3.98 9.66
CA ALA A 152 -10.38 3.05 10.56
C ALA A 152 -9.36 3.72 11.48
N PHE A 153 -9.13 5.03 11.37
CA PHE A 153 -7.98 5.73 11.94
C PHE A 153 -7.85 5.52 13.45
N ASN A 154 -8.91 5.79 14.19
CA ASN A 154 -8.88 5.72 15.66
C ASN A 154 -8.69 4.28 16.15
N GLU A 155 -9.28 3.31 15.45
CA GLU A 155 -9.12 1.89 15.74
C GLU A 155 -7.67 1.44 15.52
N VAL A 156 -7.09 1.77 14.36
CA VAL A 156 -5.68 1.45 14.03
C VAL A 156 -4.71 2.13 15.00
N LYS A 157 -4.97 3.41 15.34
CA LYS A 157 -4.18 4.15 16.32
C LYS A 157 -4.20 3.49 17.70
N ALA A 158 -5.36 2.98 18.12
CA ALA A 158 -5.50 2.29 19.40
C ALA A 158 -4.75 0.94 19.42
N TRP A 159 -4.69 0.22 18.31
CA TRP A 159 -3.96 -1.03 18.19
C TRP A 159 -2.43 -0.85 18.15
N HIS A 160 -1.97 0.28 17.58
CA HIS A 160 -0.56 0.58 17.39
C HIS A 160 -0.20 1.96 17.95
N PRO A 161 -0.28 2.16 19.29
CA PRO A 161 -0.04 3.45 19.92
C PRO A 161 1.43 3.93 19.85
N GLN A 162 2.36 3.04 19.50
CA GLN A 162 3.78 3.34 19.32
C GLN A 162 4.08 4.07 18.01
N VAL A 163 3.11 4.16 17.07
CA VAL A 163 3.25 4.86 15.79
C VAL A 163 2.76 6.30 15.92
N ASN A 164 3.48 7.25 15.34
CA ASN A 164 3.07 8.65 15.31
C ASN A 164 2.03 8.91 14.20
N TRP A 165 0.79 8.53 14.45
CA TRP A 165 -0.29 8.63 13.47
C TRP A 165 -0.69 10.08 13.17
N VAL A 166 -0.74 10.44 11.87
CA VAL A 166 -1.09 11.77 11.36
C VAL A 166 -2.49 11.76 10.78
N ALA A 167 -3.45 12.32 11.51
CA ALA A 167 -4.88 12.27 11.17
C ALA A 167 -5.23 13.02 9.88
N LYS A 168 -4.78 14.25 9.71
CA LYS A 168 -5.14 15.11 8.55
C LYS A 168 -4.37 14.80 7.26
N ALA A 169 -3.36 13.95 7.30
CA ALA A 169 -2.57 13.66 6.12
C ALA A 169 -3.32 12.77 5.12
N ARG A 170 -3.28 13.14 3.86
CA ARG A 170 -3.69 12.31 2.74
C ARG A 170 -2.65 11.23 2.45
N TRP A 171 -1.37 11.57 2.57
CA TRP A 171 -0.27 10.62 2.69
C TRP A 171 0.84 11.22 3.55
N VAL A 172 1.67 10.36 4.10
CA VAL A 172 2.84 10.69 4.94
C VAL A 172 4.06 9.99 4.36
N VAL A 173 5.16 10.72 4.29
CA VAL A 173 6.48 10.19 3.97
C VAL A 173 7.35 10.27 5.22
N ASP A 174 7.93 9.14 5.59
CA ASP A 174 8.91 9.04 6.68
C ASP A 174 10.07 8.16 6.21
N GLY A 175 11.12 8.81 5.73
CA GLY A 175 12.25 8.15 5.08
C GLY A 175 11.81 7.40 3.83
N ASN A 176 12.01 6.11 3.83
CA ASN A 176 11.66 5.23 2.72
C ASN A 176 10.23 4.65 2.80
N ILE A 177 9.49 4.98 3.85
CA ILE A 177 8.13 4.46 4.09
C ILE A 177 7.11 5.55 3.74
N TRP A 178 6.20 5.21 2.85
CA TRP A 178 5.14 6.06 2.33
C TRP A 178 3.80 5.45 2.70
N THR A 179 2.97 6.15 3.46
CA THR A 179 1.66 5.65 3.89
C THR A 179 0.56 6.58 3.42
N SER A 180 -0.52 6.06 2.85
CA SER A 180 -1.67 6.87 2.45
C SER A 180 -2.94 6.60 3.24
N SER A 181 -3.82 7.57 3.18
CA SER A 181 -5.21 7.48 3.63
C SER A 181 -6.01 6.45 2.81
N GLY A 182 -7.35 6.50 2.91
CA GLY A 182 -8.23 5.50 2.33
C GLY A 182 -8.34 5.55 0.81
N ILE A 183 -8.25 4.40 0.22
CA ILE A 183 -8.60 4.01 -1.15
C ILE A 183 -8.00 4.95 -2.22
N SER A 184 -8.74 5.99 -2.64
CA SER A 184 -8.29 6.91 -3.70
C SER A 184 -7.03 7.70 -3.35
N ALA A 185 -6.71 7.86 -2.06
CA ALA A 185 -5.46 8.48 -1.62
C ALA A 185 -4.22 7.68 -2.02
N GLY A 186 -4.37 6.37 -2.25
CA GLY A 186 -3.30 5.52 -2.76
C GLY A 186 -2.85 5.88 -4.17
N MET A 187 -3.75 6.42 -5.00
CA MET A 187 -3.40 6.94 -6.32
C MET A 187 -2.53 8.20 -6.18
N ASP A 188 -2.95 9.16 -5.34
CA ASP A 188 -2.17 10.39 -5.12
C ASP A 188 -0.78 10.08 -4.52
N LEU A 189 -0.71 9.11 -3.60
CA LEU A 189 0.57 8.62 -3.06
C LEU A 189 1.45 8.02 -4.17
N ALA A 190 0.89 7.20 -5.07
CA ALA A 190 1.64 6.62 -6.19
C ALA A 190 2.18 7.70 -7.13
N PHE A 191 1.36 8.70 -7.49
CA PHE A 191 1.79 9.84 -8.29
C PHE A 191 2.86 10.68 -7.58
N ALA A 192 2.72 10.93 -6.27
CA ALA A 192 3.73 11.65 -5.49
C ALA A 192 5.05 10.88 -5.45
N TRP A 193 5.00 9.55 -5.30
CA TRP A 193 6.19 8.69 -5.34
C TRP A 193 6.83 8.66 -6.74
N ILE A 194 6.02 8.60 -7.81
CA ILE A 194 6.53 8.69 -9.19
C ILE A 194 7.21 10.05 -9.42
N ALA A 195 6.61 11.15 -8.95
CA ALA A 195 7.19 12.48 -9.05
C ALA A 195 8.56 12.58 -8.36
N GLU A 196 8.69 12.01 -7.17
CA GLU A 196 9.94 12.00 -6.40
C GLU A 196 11.04 11.16 -7.06
N VAL A 197 10.67 10.00 -7.61
CA VAL A 197 11.65 9.00 -8.08
C VAL A 197 11.96 9.14 -9.57
N PHE A 198 10.94 9.43 -10.38
CA PHE A 198 11.03 9.48 -11.85
C PHE A 198 10.88 10.90 -12.42
N GLY A 199 10.63 11.87 -11.55
CA GLY A 199 10.47 13.29 -11.89
C GLY A 199 9.02 13.74 -12.06
N GLU A 200 8.77 15.00 -11.72
CA GLU A 200 7.44 15.62 -11.74
C GLU A 200 6.82 15.60 -13.15
N GLU A 201 7.62 15.86 -14.19
CA GLU A 201 7.15 15.81 -15.59
C GLU A 201 6.61 14.43 -15.97
N THR A 202 7.27 13.36 -15.50
CA THR A 202 6.82 11.98 -15.72
C THR A 202 5.48 11.72 -15.01
N ALA A 203 5.36 12.13 -13.75
CA ALA A 203 4.12 11.98 -13.00
C ALA A 203 2.98 12.78 -13.62
N GLN A 204 3.24 14.01 -14.07
CA GLN A 204 2.22 14.83 -14.73
C GLN A 204 1.80 14.22 -16.07
N PHE A 205 2.74 13.75 -16.89
CA PHE A 205 2.41 13.07 -18.16
C PHE A 205 1.51 11.85 -17.95
N ILE A 206 1.76 11.04 -16.90
CA ILE A 206 0.93 9.87 -16.57
C ILE A 206 -0.46 10.32 -16.13
N ALA A 207 -0.57 11.38 -15.32
CA ALA A 207 -1.84 11.93 -14.87
C ALA A 207 -2.67 12.45 -16.04
N ASP A 208 -2.06 13.22 -16.94
CA ASP A 208 -2.73 13.76 -18.14
C ASP A 208 -3.24 12.63 -19.06
N ARG A 209 -2.42 11.59 -19.25
CA ARG A 209 -2.81 10.41 -20.02
C ARG A 209 -3.97 9.63 -19.39
N SER A 210 -4.04 9.64 -18.06
CA SER A 210 -5.10 8.96 -17.29
C SER A 210 -6.33 9.85 -17.11
N GLU A 211 -6.30 11.12 -17.55
CA GLU A 211 -7.31 12.15 -17.27
C GLU A 211 -7.59 12.24 -15.75
N TYR A 212 -6.51 12.08 -14.93
CA TYR A 212 -6.60 12.07 -13.47
C TYR A 212 -6.12 13.38 -12.86
N GLU A 213 -7.00 14.05 -12.10
CA GLU A 213 -6.66 15.22 -11.33
C GLU A 213 -5.94 14.81 -10.03
N ARG A 214 -4.64 14.98 -10.00
CA ARG A 214 -3.81 14.65 -8.84
C ARG A 214 -4.08 15.59 -7.68
N ASN A 215 -4.22 15.06 -6.48
CA ASN A 215 -4.05 15.84 -5.28
C ASN A 215 -2.55 15.91 -4.95
N VAL A 216 -1.97 17.10 -4.94
CA VAL A 216 -0.54 17.32 -4.67
C VAL A 216 -0.26 17.74 -3.22
N GLU A 217 -1.30 18.01 -2.42
CA GLU A 217 -1.20 18.40 -1.03
C GLU A 217 -1.31 17.21 -0.09
N SER A 218 -0.19 16.75 0.46
CA SER A 218 -0.16 15.60 1.38
C SER A 218 -0.83 15.86 2.72
N GLY A 219 -0.85 17.11 3.17
CA GLY A 219 -1.28 17.50 4.52
C GLY A 219 -2.78 17.76 4.68
N ASN A 220 -3.59 17.59 3.64
CA ASN A 220 -5.00 17.96 3.66
C ASN A 220 -5.92 16.81 3.24
N ASP A 221 -6.36 16.00 4.20
CA ASP A 221 -7.39 15.00 3.98
C ASP A 221 -8.71 15.43 4.65
N ARG A 222 -9.66 15.92 3.86
CA ARG A 222 -11.01 16.31 4.31
C ARG A 222 -11.79 15.21 5.00
N TYR A 223 -11.41 13.94 4.80
CA TYR A 223 -12.08 12.80 5.42
C TYR A 223 -11.68 12.60 6.89
N ALA A 224 -10.61 13.27 7.35
CA ALA A 224 -10.23 13.24 8.77
C ALA A 224 -11.36 13.78 9.65
N GLU A 225 -11.89 14.96 9.33
CA GLU A 225 -13.01 15.54 10.06
C GLU A 225 -14.28 14.70 9.94
N ARG A 226 -14.59 14.24 8.72
CA ARG A 226 -15.80 13.44 8.46
C ARG A 226 -15.86 12.16 9.28
N TRP A 227 -14.75 11.53 9.56
CA TRP A 227 -14.66 10.28 10.32
C TRP A 227 -14.18 10.48 11.76
N GLY A 228 -14.00 11.73 12.22
CA GLY A 228 -13.52 12.03 13.56
C GLY A 228 -12.11 11.44 13.82
N ALA A 229 -11.27 11.40 12.81
CA ALA A 229 -9.87 10.96 12.94
C ALA A 229 -9.07 12.02 13.72
N VAL A 230 -8.50 11.64 14.89
CA VAL A 230 -7.81 12.51 15.84
C VAL A 230 -6.50 11.92 16.35
#